data_9d69944df8571e6c19123da70eda1725
#
_entry.id   9d69944df8571e6c19123da70eda1725
#
_cell.length_a   1.000
_cell.length_b   1.000
_cell.length_c   1.000
_cell.angle_alpha   90.00
_cell.angle_beta   90.00
_cell.angle_gamma   90.00
#
_symmetry.space_group_name_H-M   'P 1'
#
loop_
_entity.id
_entity.type
_entity.pdbx_description
1 polymer ?
#
loop_
_entity_poly.entity_id
_entity_poly.type
_entity_poly.pdbx_seq_one_letter_code
_entity_poly.pdbx_strand_id
1 'polypeptide(L)'
;MLFAPDALAWGLQTHVFLAQWLLAAAPFADPQIRAAAQRLPRLVLAGACLPDLALAGRALGLGAFRRAHQWSTLRRLAAACWDEERAIAVGYASHLLADVVAHNHFVPEHQRRILDVPHVTHALCEWAMDEHLKPALEAQPADLLVEELPLLTQAAARAFRCPERVARRGIVFLARAECALRISRLPLLCGRTMKLLQGDTRPHLDAYVREACSVVGQVQAVLQGAQPRLQPEPDQAMVNEAAATNAPSAPPAITSLG
;
A
#
# COMPACT_ATOMS: atom_id res chain seq x y z
N MET A 1 17.02 -16.63 5.67
CA MET A 1 16.53 -15.51 6.49
C MET A 1 15.12 -15.23 6.03
N LEU A 2 14.12 -15.78 6.72
CA LEU A 2 12.70 -15.59 6.40
C LEU A 2 12.33 -14.15 6.75
N PHE A 3 11.78 -13.43 5.79
CA PHE A 3 11.23 -12.08 6.00
C PHE A 3 10.18 -12.16 7.10
N ALA A 4 10.30 -11.30 8.12
CA ALA A 4 9.25 -11.13 9.10
C ALA A 4 8.03 -10.53 8.38
N PRO A 5 6.86 -11.18 8.45
CA PRO A 5 5.73 -10.86 7.58
C PRO A 5 4.87 -9.67 8.02
N ASP A 6 5.25 -8.95 9.07
CA ASP A 6 4.40 -8.01 9.80
C ASP A 6 4.11 -6.67 9.11
N ALA A 7 4.37 -6.52 7.83
CA ALA A 7 4.14 -5.26 7.14
C ALA A 7 4.14 -5.31 5.62
N LEU A 8 3.46 -6.24 5.09
CA LEU A 8 3.16 -6.20 3.67
C LEU A 8 1.71 -5.72 3.54
N ALA A 9 1.52 -4.51 3.06
CA ALA A 9 0.28 -4.03 2.46
C ALA A 9 0.20 -4.55 1.02
N TRP A 10 -0.78 -4.19 0.24
CA TRP A 10 -0.79 -4.57 -1.19
C TRP A 10 0.58 -4.42 -1.81
N GLY A 11 0.97 -5.37 -2.67
CA GLY A 11 2.28 -5.33 -3.28
C GLY A 11 2.49 -4.09 -4.15
N LEU A 12 3.73 -3.75 -4.45
CA LEU A 12 4.08 -2.52 -5.18
C LEU A 12 3.38 -2.40 -6.54
N GLN A 13 3.07 -3.52 -7.21
CA GLN A 13 2.37 -3.48 -8.49
C GLN A 13 0.94 -2.96 -8.36
N THR A 14 0.25 -3.34 -7.30
CA THR A 14 -1.11 -2.85 -7.01
C THR A 14 -1.10 -1.34 -6.76
N HIS A 15 -0.14 -0.83 -6.00
CA HIS A 15 -0.03 0.60 -5.73
C HIS A 15 0.32 1.42 -6.98
N VAL A 16 1.23 0.92 -7.81
CA VAL A 16 1.55 1.56 -9.10
C VAL A 16 0.34 1.55 -10.04
N PHE A 17 -0.42 0.44 -10.11
CA PHE A 17 -1.65 0.37 -10.88
C PHE A 17 -2.68 1.42 -10.43
N LEU A 18 -2.90 1.55 -9.12
CA LEU A 18 -3.87 2.52 -8.59
C LEU A 18 -3.43 3.97 -8.83
N ALA A 19 -2.12 4.25 -8.76
CA ALA A 19 -1.58 5.54 -9.14
C ALA A 19 -1.70 5.82 -10.66
N GLN A 20 -1.51 4.81 -11.50
CA GLN A 20 -1.75 4.87 -12.95
C GLN A 20 -3.23 5.15 -13.26
N TRP A 21 -4.15 4.44 -12.61
CA TRP A 21 -5.58 4.70 -12.71
C TRP A 21 -5.93 6.13 -12.28
N LEU A 22 -5.35 6.62 -11.17
CA LEU A 22 -5.56 7.98 -10.68
C LEU A 22 -5.17 9.02 -11.73
N LEU A 23 -4.02 8.85 -12.39
CA LEU A 23 -3.56 9.74 -13.44
C LEU A 23 -4.50 9.76 -14.66
N ALA A 24 -5.10 8.63 -14.98
CA ALA A 24 -6.01 8.50 -16.12
C ALA A 24 -7.44 8.98 -15.83
N ALA A 25 -7.93 8.77 -14.61
CA ALA A 25 -9.34 8.90 -14.29
C ALA A 25 -9.68 10.11 -13.40
N ALA A 26 -8.73 10.63 -12.59
CA ALA A 26 -9.05 11.66 -11.62
C ALA A 26 -8.90 13.08 -12.20
N PRO A 27 -9.98 13.87 -12.26
CA PRO A 27 -9.88 15.28 -12.59
C PRO A 27 -9.38 16.06 -11.37
N PHE A 28 -8.09 16.31 -11.27
CA PHE A 28 -7.55 17.22 -10.26
C PHE A 28 -8.08 18.64 -10.50
N ALA A 29 -8.86 19.16 -9.56
CA ALA A 29 -9.36 20.52 -9.61
C ALA A 29 -8.25 21.54 -9.30
N ASP A 30 -7.33 21.19 -8.39
CA ASP A 30 -6.17 22.02 -8.06
C ASP A 30 -5.20 22.10 -9.24
N PRO A 31 -4.94 23.32 -9.79
CA PRO A 31 -4.11 23.48 -10.98
C PRO A 31 -2.65 23.04 -10.76
N GLN A 32 -2.12 23.20 -9.54
CA GLN A 32 -0.72 22.86 -9.23
C GLN A 32 -0.56 21.33 -9.13
N ILE A 33 -1.49 20.66 -8.47
CA ILE A 33 -1.51 19.18 -8.39
C ILE A 33 -1.67 18.61 -9.79
N ARG A 34 -2.62 19.13 -10.57
CA ARG A 34 -2.85 18.71 -11.95
C ARG A 34 -1.62 18.89 -12.83
N ALA A 35 -0.99 20.07 -12.79
CA ALA A 35 0.19 20.36 -13.58
C ALA A 35 1.37 19.44 -13.20
N ALA A 36 1.61 19.21 -11.92
CA ALA A 36 2.66 18.31 -11.45
C ALA A 36 2.39 16.85 -11.90
N ALA A 37 1.16 16.37 -11.74
CA ALA A 37 0.78 15.02 -12.15
C ALA A 37 0.89 14.80 -13.66
N GLN A 38 0.47 15.79 -14.46
CA GLN A 38 0.54 15.70 -15.93
C GLN A 38 1.97 15.80 -16.48
N ARG A 39 2.83 16.65 -15.88
CA ARG A 39 4.20 16.83 -16.34
C ARG A 39 5.14 15.72 -15.86
N LEU A 40 4.87 15.13 -14.71
CA LEU A 40 5.77 14.20 -14.02
C LEU A 40 5.04 12.89 -13.63
N PRO A 41 4.33 12.24 -14.59
CA PRO A 41 3.53 11.05 -14.28
C PRO A 41 4.38 9.90 -13.71
N ARG A 42 5.61 9.74 -14.17
CA ARG A 42 6.52 8.70 -13.64
C ARG A 42 6.88 8.93 -12.18
N LEU A 43 7.04 10.18 -11.74
CA LEU A 43 7.28 10.50 -10.33
C LEU A 43 6.03 10.22 -9.46
N VAL A 44 4.82 10.38 -10.00
CA VAL A 44 3.60 9.96 -9.31
C VAL A 44 3.62 8.45 -9.10
N LEU A 45 3.90 7.66 -10.15
CA LEU A 45 3.97 6.20 -10.05
C LEU A 45 5.08 5.75 -9.07
N ALA A 46 6.26 6.33 -9.16
CA ALA A 46 7.38 6.05 -8.27
C ALA A 46 7.09 6.46 -6.81
N GLY A 47 6.39 7.58 -6.62
CA GLY A 47 5.94 8.06 -5.31
C GLY A 47 5.02 7.09 -4.60
N ALA A 48 4.20 6.34 -5.35
CA ALA A 48 3.35 5.30 -4.81
C ALA A 48 4.12 4.10 -4.23
N CYS A 49 5.41 3.97 -4.51
CA CYS A 49 6.25 2.93 -3.90
C CYS A 49 6.89 3.35 -2.56
N LEU A 50 6.93 4.65 -2.23
CA LEU A 50 7.72 5.14 -1.10
C LEU A 50 7.22 4.73 0.29
N PRO A 51 5.90 4.57 0.56
CA PRO A 51 5.45 4.08 1.86
C PRO A 51 6.05 2.72 2.22
N ASP A 52 6.30 1.85 1.25
CA ASP A 52 6.92 0.53 1.46
C ASP A 52 8.41 0.58 1.83
N LEU A 53 8.99 1.76 1.96
CA LEU A 53 10.26 1.92 2.67
C LEU A 53 10.19 1.41 4.12
N ALA A 54 8.99 1.24 4.69
CA ALA A 54 8.79 0.53 5.95
C ALA A 54 9.39 -0.87 5.93
N LEU A 55 9.28 -1.60 4.81
CA LEU A 55 9.89 -2.92 4.60
C LEU A 55 11.42 -2.86 4.66
N ALA A 56 12.00 -1.89 3.92
CA ALA A 56 13.43 -1.64 3.97
C ALA A 56 13.88 -1.25 5.39
N GLY A 57 13.07 -0.46 6.08
CA GLY A 57 13.28 -0.05 7.46
C GLY A 57 13.44 -1.26 8.39
N ARG A 58 12.53 -2.21 8.29
CA ARG A 58 12.57 -3.45 9.09
C ARG A 58 13.74 -4.35 8.70
N ALA A 59 13.88 -4.64 7.41
CA ALA A 59 14.91 -5.56 6.92
C ALA A 59 16.34 -5.09 7.16
N LEU A 60 16.56 -3.77 7.12
CA LEU A 60 17.90 -3.16 7.25
C LEU A 60 18.13 -2.47 8.62
N GLY A 61 17.16 -2.52 9.54
CA GLY A 61 17.25 -1.82 10.81
C GLY A 61 17.22 -0.28 10.69
N LEU A 62 16.59 0.28 9.64
CA LEU A 62 16.55 1.71 9.38
C LEU A 62 15.31 2.34 10.05
N GLY A 63 15.45 2.75 11.31
CA GLY A 63 14.36 3.28 12.13
C GLY A 63 13.66 4.53 11.55
N ALA A 64 14.30 5.24 10.63
CA ALA A 64 13.72 6.41 9.95
C ALA A 64 12.39 6.10 9.24
N PHE A 65 12.20 4.89 8.74
CA PHE A 65 11.04 4.50 7.93
C PHE A 65 9.88 3.90 8.73
N ARG A 66 9.94 3.85 10.07
CA ARG A 66 8.86 3.31 10.92
C ARG A 66 7.51 3.99 10.73
N ARG A 67 7.52 5.25 10.28
CA ARG A 67 6.31 6.06 10.08
C ARG A 67 5.96 6.24 8.61
N ALA A 68 6.40 5.34 7.74
CA ALA A 68 6.16 5.47 6.31
C ALA A 68 4.65 5.40 5.99
N HIS A 69 3.89 4.52 6.61
CA HIS A 69 2.43 4.40 6.42
C HIS A 69 1.60 5.40 7.28
N GLN A 70 2.17 6.54 7.68
CA GLN A 70 1.44 7.53 8.48
C GLN A 70 1.09 8.79 7.68
N TRP A 71 -0.12 9.31 7.89
CA TRP A 71 -0.56 10.59 7.33
C TRP A 71 0.37 11.74 7.68
N SER A 72 1.04 11.69 8.84
CA SER A 72 2.02 12.69 9.24
C SER A 72 3.24 12.77 8.32
N THR A 73 3.64 11.65 7.71
CA THR A 73 4.74 11.61 6.75
C THR A 73 4.32 12.19 5.41
N LEU A 74 3.12 11.86 4.93
CA LEU A 74 2.54 12.49 3.76
C LEU A 74 2.45 14.01 3.90
N ARG A 75 1.98 14.52 5.06
CA ARG A 75 1.90 15.98 5.29
C ARG A 75 3.26 16.67 5.18
N ARG A 76 4.34 16.04 5.65
CA ARG A 76 5.70 16.59 5.47
C ARG A 76 6.14 16.63 4.01
N LEU A 77 5.79 15.59 3.25
CA LEU A 77 6.08 15.53 1.82
C LEU A 77 5.25 16.56 1.04
N ALA A 78 3.97 16.68 1.34
CA ALA A 78 3.04 17.60 0.69
C ALA A 78 3.31 19.09 1.01
N ALA A 79 4.00 19.38 2.11
CA ALA A 79 4.41 20.75 2.47
C ALA A 79 5.50 21.33 1.55
N ALA A 80 6.05 20.54 0.65
CA ALA A 80 7.06 20.97 -0.30
C ALA A 80 6.46 21.82 -1.43
N CYS A 81 7.25 22.77 -1.93
CA CYS A 81 6.80 23.73 -2.94
C CYS A 81 7.13 23.32 -4.39
N TRP A 82 7.96 22.31 -4.58
CA TRP A 82 8.43 21.89 -5.89
C TRP A 82 7.47 20.90 -6.56
N ASP A 83 7.37 20.98 -7.89
CA ASP A 83 6.49 20.12 -8.65
C ASP A 83 6.86 18.64 -8.58
N GLU A 84 8.15 18.34 -8.50
CA GLU A 84 8.64 16.97 -8.34
C GLU A 84 8.14 16.35 -7.03
N GLU A 85 8.24 17.08 -5.94
CA GLU A 85 7.77 16.62 -4.63
C GLU A 85 6.26 16.52 -4.57
N ARG A 86 5.58 17.45 -5.26
CA ARG A 86 4.11 17.41 -5.38
C ARG A 86 3.65 16.18 -6.15
N ALA A 87 4.34 15.84 -7.25
CA ALA A 87 4.06 14.62 -8.01
C ALA A 87 4.30 13.37 -7.13
N ILE A 88 5.42 13.31 -6.42
CA ILE A 88 5.72 12.22 -5.47
C ILE A 88 4.66 12.16 -4.37
N ALA A 89 4.21 13.30 -3.84
CA ALA A 89 3.17 13.34 -2.80
C ALA A 89 1.81 12.83 -3.29
N VAL A 90 1.46 13.08 -4.56
CA VAL A 90 0.25 12.49 -5.19
C VAL A 90 0.31 10.97 -5.17
N GLY A 91 1.42 10.39 -5.61
CA GLY A 91 1.63 8.94 -5.59
C GLY A 91 1.65 8.37 -4.16
N TYR A 92 2.35 9.05 -3.25
CA TYR A 92 2.39 8.66 -1.84
C TYR A 92 0.99 8.63 -1.20
N ALA A 93 0.18 9.66 -1.48
CA ALA A 93 -1.19 9.75 -1.00
C ALA A 93 -2.08 8.65 -1.58
N SER A 94 -1.92 8.30 -2.86
CA SER A 94 -2.66 7.21 -3.49
C SER A 94 -2.38 5.87 -2.82
N HIS A 95 -1.12 5.59 -2.46
CA HIS A 95 -0.74 4.39 -1.72
C HIS A 95 -1.44 4.34 -0.36
N LEU A 96 -1.31 5.38 0.46
CA LEU A 96 -1.93 5.38 1.80
C LEU A 96 -3.45 5.21 1.75
N LEU A 97 -4.10 5.80 0.75
CA LEU A 97 -5.54 5.64 0.55
C LEU A 97 -5.92 4.22 0.09
N ALA A 98 -5.09 3.60 -0.75
CA ALA A 98 -5.24 2.21 -1.13
C ALA A 98 -5.11 1.28 0.07
N ASP A 99 -4.14 1.53 0.94
CA ASP A 99 -3.91 0.78 2.18
C ASP A 99 -5.08 0.87 3.17
N VAL A 100 -5.82 1.99 3.18
CA VAL A 100 -7.07 2.06 3.95
C VAL A 100 -8.03 0.93 3.54
N VAL A 101 -8.17 0.65 2.26
CA VAL A 101 -9.03 -0.44 1.78
C VAL A 101 -8.39 -1.80 2.04
N ALA A 102 -7.09 -1.93 1.74
CA ALA A 102 -6.36 -3.17 1.92
C ALA A 102 -6.44 -3.68 3.37
N HIS A 103 -6.07 -2.84 4.33
CA HIS A 103 -5.93 -3.25 5.72
C HIS A 103 -7.23 -3.24 6.53
N ASN A 104 -8.22 -2.44 6.14
CA ASN A 104 -9.47 -2.36 6.89
C ASN A 104 -10.57 -3.26 6.30
N HIS A 105 -10.50 -3.62 5.01
CA HIS A 105 -11.54 -4.40 4.34
C HIS A 105 -11.01 -5.69 3.71
N PHE A 106 -10.08 -5.58 2.75
CA PHE A 106 -9.64 -6.71 1.93
C PHE A 106 -8.94 -7.81 2.72
N VAL A 107 -7.87 -7.47 3.44
CA VAL A 107 -7.09 -8.45 4.22
C VAL A 107 -7.92 -9.10 5.34
N PRO A 108 -8.66 -8.34 6.17
CA PRO A 108 -9.49 -8.93 7.22
C PRO A 108 -10.58 -9.87 6.71
N GLU A 109 -11.18 -9.60 5.54
CA GLU A 109 -12.17 -10.51 4.96
C GLU A 109 -11.54 -11.84 4.54
N HIS A 110 -10.36 -11.80 3.91
CA HIS A 110 -9.68 -13.01 3.45
C HIS A 110 -9.06 -13.81 4.60
N GLN A 111 -8.56 -13.15 5.65
CA GLN A 111 -8.07 -13.82 6.86
C GLN A 111 -9.14 -14.71 7.50
N ARG A 112 -10.36 -14.22 7.56
CA ARG A 112 -11.48 -15.01 8.09
C ARG A 112 -11.85 -16.24 7.25
N ARG A 113 -11.50 -16.22 5.96
CA ARG A 113 -11.92 -17.27 5.00
C ARG A 113 -10.85 -18.31 4.68
N ILE A 114 -9.56 -17.96 4.78
CA ILE A 114 -8.48 -18.82 4.25
C ILE A 114 -7.79 -19.58 5.38
N LEU A 115 -7.13 -18.89 6.28
CA LEU A 115 -6.30 -19.45 7.35
C LEU A 115 -6.15 -18.43 8.47
N ASP A 116 -6.30 -18.86 9.70
CA ASP A 116 -6.03 -18.03 10.89
C ASP A 116 -4.51 -17.94 11.15
N VAL A 117 -3.76 -17.60 10.10
CA VAL A 117 -2.33 -17.30 10.17
C VAL A 117 -2.13 -15.92 9.54
N PRO A 118 -2.31 -14.84 10.30
CA PRO A 118 -2.44 -13.48 9.78
C PRO A 118 -1.38 -13.11 8.74
N HIS A 119 -0.12 -13.35 9.05
CA HIS A 119 1.00 -12.94 8.18
C HIS A 119 1.06 -13.67 6.85
N VAL A 120 0.74 -14.97 6.84
CA VAL A 120 0.75 -15.78 5.61
C VAL A 120 -0.41 -15.39 4.72
N THR A 121 -1.60 -15.23 5.32
CA THR A 121 -2.80 -14.84 4.58
C THR A 121 -2.67 -13.43 4.02
N HIS A 122 -2.07 -12.52 4.78
CA HIS A 122 -1.77 -11.17 4.35
C HIS A 122 -0.90 -11.17 3.08
N ALA A 123 0.27 -11.79 3.12
CA ALA A 123 1.16 -11.90 1.96
C ALA A 123 0.50 -12.61 0.76
N LEU A 124 -0.29 -13.65 1.02
CA LEU A 124 -1.04 -14.35 -0.01
C LEU A 124 -2.02 -13.43 -0.74
N CYS A 125 -2.78 -12.63 0.01
CA CYS A 125 -3.76 -11.69 -0.53
C CYS A 125 -3.10 -10.61 -1.39
N GLU A 126 -2.03 -10.02 -0.89
CA GLU A 126 -1.31 -8.95 -1.57
C GLU A 126 -0.69 -9.39 -2.88
N TRP A 127 0.03 -10.48 -2.84
CA TRP A 127 0.69 -10.99 -4.05
C TRP A 127 -0.28 -11.60 -5.05
N ALA A 128 -1.45 -12.08 -4.60
CA ALA A 128 -2.52 -12.47 -5.50
C ALA A 128 -3.15 -11.27 -6.22
N MET A 129 -3.32 -10.14 -5.52
CA MET A 129 -3.78 -8.89 -6.12
C MET A 129 -2.76 -8.35 -7.13
N ASP A 130 -1.47 -8.35 -6.78
CA ASP A 130 -0.39 -7.98 -7.70
C ASP A 130 -0.43 -8.80 -8.99
N GLU A 131 -0.55 -10.13 -8.89
CA GLU A 131 -0.61 -10.99 -10.07
C GLU A 131 -1.88 -10.76 -10.90
N HIS A 132 -2.99 -10.42 -10.24
CA HIS A 132 -4.25 -10.07 -10.91
C HIS A 132 -4.13 -8.79 -11.75
N LEU A 133 -3.46 -7.76 -11.23
CA LEU A 133 -3.33 -6.45 -11.86
C LEU A 133 -2.13 -6.33 -12.82
N LYS A 134 -1.15 -7.22 -12.69
CA LYS A 134 0.08 -7.21 -13.49
C LYS A 134 -0.12 -7.02 -15.00
N PRO A 135 -1.12 -7.64 -15.68
CA PRO A 135 -1.33 -7.45 -17.11
C PRO A 135 -1.70 -6.01 -17.52
N ALA A 136 -2.19 -5.21 -16.58
CA ALA A 136 -2.63 -3.83 -16.80
C ALA A 136 -1.58 -2.78 -16.41
N LEU A 137 -0.39 -3.21 -15.95
CA LEU A 137 0.69 -2.30 -15.58
C LEU A 137 1.44 -1.77 -16.79
N GLU A 138 1.61 -0.45 -16.85
CA GLU A 138 2.41 0.24 -17.88
C GLU A 138 3.89 0.38 -17.49
N ALA A 139 4.20 0.38 -16.19
CA ALA A 139 5.55 0.54 -15.67
C ALA A 139 5.81 -0.39 -14.49
N GLN A 140 7.01 -0.96 -14.43
CA GLN A 140 7.39 -1.83 -13.32
C GLN A 140 7.87 -1.03 -12.12
N PRO A 141 7.45 -1.35 -10.88
CA PRO A 141 7.87 -0.62 -9.69
C PRO A 141 9.40 -0.55 -9.51
N ALA A 142 10.11 -1.64 -9.78
CA ALA A 142 11.56 -1.69 -9.64
C ALA A 142 12.26 -0.71 -10.60
N ASP A 143 11.77 -0.60 -11.84
CA ASP A 143 12.33 0.33 -12.84
C ASP A 143 12.07 1.77 -12.44
N LEU A 144 10.84 2.09 -11.99
CA LEU A 144 10.46 3.41 -11.48
C LEU A 144 11.37 3.86 -10.33
N LEU A 145 11.61 2.96 -9.36
CA LEU A 145 12.47 3.25 -8.20
C LEU A 145 13.93 3.51 -8.60
N VAL A 146 14.42 2.84 -9.66
CA VAL A 146 15.81 3.00 -10.13
C VAL A 146 15.95 4.26 -10.99
N GLU A 147 15.03 4.49 -11.91
CA GLU A 147 15.10 5.61 -12.86
C GLU A 147 14.89 6.95 -12.15
N GLU A 148 13.97 7.00 -11.18
CA GLU A 148 13.65 8.21 -10.41
C GLU A 148 14.46 8.33 -9.09
N LEU A 149 15.48 7.47 -8.90
CA LEU A 149 16.24 7.35 -7.66
C LEU A 149 16.77 8.67 -7.09
N PRO A 150 17.31 9.61 -7.87
CA PRO A 150 17.83 10.87 -7.33
C PRO A 150 16.72 11.71 -6.67
N LEU A 151 15.60 11.93 -7.36
CA LEU A 151 14.48 12.74 -6.86
C LEU A 151 13.76 12.08 -5.69
N LEU A 152 13.53 10.76 -5.78
CA LEU A 152 12.97 9.97 -4.67
C LEU A 152 13.86 10.02 -3.44
N THR A 153 15.20 9.98 -3.61
CA THR A 153 16.15 10.05 -2.50
C THR A 153 16.04 11.37 -1.75
N GLN A 154 15.98 12.48 -2.46
CA GLN A 154 15.86 13.82 -1.87
C GLN A 154 14.51 13.97 -1.14
N ALA A 155 13.41 13.60 -1.80
CA ALA A 155 12.08 13.67 -1.23
C ALA A 155 11.95 12.78 0.03
N ALA A 156 12.43 11.54 -0.04
CA ALA A 156 12.43 10.61 1.10
C ALA A 156 13.29 11.11 2.25
N ALA A 157 14.50 11.63 1.98
CA ALA A 157 15.38 12.17 3.01
C ALA A 157 14.69 13.28 3.82
N ARG A 158 13.97 14.19 3.13
CA ARG A 158 13.19 15.26 3.78
C ARG A 158 11.98 14.72 4.54
N ALA A 159 11.15 13.90 3.89
CA ALA A 159 9.92 13.38 4.48
C ALA A 159 10.21 12.54 5.74
N PHE A 160 11.24 11.71 5.70
CA PHE A 160 11.63 10.83 6.81
C PHE A 160 12.66 11.44 7.76
N ARG A 161 13.15 12.66 7.48
CA ARG A 161 14.17 13.35 8.29
C ARG A 161 15.41 12.48 8.50
N CYS A 162 15.96 11.95 7.44
CA CYS A 162 17.14 11.11 7.47
C CYS A 162 18.18 11.56 6.42
N PRO A 163 19.44 11.17 6.55
CA PRO A 163 20.45 11.43 5.53
C PRO A 163 20.09 10.79 4.18
N GLU A 164 20.39 11.45 3.07
CA GLU A 164 20.12 10.92 1.72
C GLU A 164 20.72 9.53 1.49
N ARG A 165 21.89 9.23 2.06
CA ARG A 165 22.47 7.88 2.01
C ARG A 165 21.57 6.80 2.61
N VAL A 166 20.80 7.15 3.64
CA VAL A 166 19.85 6.23 4.29
C VAL A 166 18.62 6.06 3.41
N ALA A 167 18.07 7.16 2.89
CA ALA A 167 16.95 7.13 1.94
C ALA A 167 17.31 6.31 0.70
N ARG A 168 18.45 6.61 0.07
CA ARG A 168 18.93 5.89 -1.10
C ARG A 168 19.10 4.39 -0.84
N ARG A 169 19.69 4.02 0.31
CA ARG A 169 19.86 2.60 0.68
C ARG A 169 18.53 1.88 0.80
N GLY A 170 17.51 2.53 1.39
CA GLY A 170 16.16 1.99 1.50
C GLY A 170 15.51 1.79 0.14
N ILE A 171 15.55 2.79 -0.75
CA ILE A 171 14.97 2.73 -2.09
C ILE A 171 15.63 1.63 -2.94
N VAL A 172 16.97 1.56 -2.95
CA VAL A 172 17.70 0.51 -3.67
C VAL A 172 17.38 -0.88 -3.13
N PHE A 173 17.24 -1.02 -1.80
CA PHE A 173 16.82 -2.29 -1.22
C PHE A 173 15.41 -2.68 -1.68
N LEU A 174 14.45 -1.75 -1.65
CA LEU A 174 13.08 -1.98 -2.08
C LEU A 174 13.00 -2.40 -3.56
N ALA A 175 13.72 -1.70 -4.44
CA ALA A 175 13.80 -2.04 -5.86
C ALA A 175 14.35 -3.47 -6.09
N ARG A 176 15.41 -3.85 -5.36
CA ARG A 176 15.99 -5.19 -5.45
C ARG A 176 15.08 -6.27 -4.89
N ALA A 177 14.37 -5.99 -3.78
CA ALA A 177 13.42 -6.91 -3.18
C ALA A 177 12.24 -7.17 -4.13
N GLU A 178 11.70 -6.12 -4.76
CA GLU A 178 10.64 -6.23 -5.78
C GLU A 178 11.11 -7.05 -6.98
N CYS A 179 12.29 -6.78 -7.51
CA CYS A 179 12.86 -7.57 -8.61
C CYS A 179 13.02 -9.05 -8.23
N ALA A 180 13.56 -9.34 -7.04
CA ALA A 180 13.69 -10.70 -6.55
C ALA A 180 12.34 -11.41 -6.38
N LEU A 181 11.32 -10.70 -5.88
CA LEU A 181 9.96 -11.22 -5.75
C LEU A 181 9.39 -11.63 -7.12
N ARG A 182 9.57 -10.79 -8.15
CA ARG A 182 9.07 -11.10 -9.51
C ARG A 182 9.78 -12.31 -10.12
N ILE A 183 11.10 -12.44 -9.93
CA ILE A 183 11.87 -13.59 -10.40
C ILE A 183 11.45 -14.88 -9.69
N SER A 184 11.12 -14.82 -8.40
CA SER A 184 10.73 -15.98 -7.60
C SER A 184 9.41 -16.64 -8.01
N ARG A 185 8.57 -15.94 -8.78
CA ARG A 185 7.20 -16.35 -9.16
C ARG A 185 6.26 -16.60 -7.96
N LEU A 186 6.61 -16.14 -6.77
CA LEU A 186 5.76 -16.25 -5.58
C LEU A 186 4.38 -15.62 -5.77
N PRO A 187 4.23 -14.43 -6.37
CA PRO A 187 2.91 -13.87 -6.65
C PRO A 187 2.02 -14.76 -7.50
N LEU A 188 2.58 -15.39 -8.53
CA LEU A 188 1.86 -16.36 -9.37
C LEU A 188 1.37 -17.57 -8.56
N LEU A 189 2.23 -18.10 -7.69
CA LEU A 189 1.86 -19.20 -6.79
C LEU A 189 0.75 -18.78 -5.83
N CYS A 190 0.85 -17.60 -5.25
CA CYS A 190 -0.17 -17.04 -4.36
C CYS A 190 -1.52 -16.88 -5.06
N GLY A 191 -1.54 -16.32 -6.27
CA GLY A 191 -2.76 -16.19 -7.07
C GLY A 191 -3.40 -17.55 -7.38
N ARG A 192 -2.60 -18.57 -7.71
CA ARG A 192 -3.08 -19.94 -7.92
C ARG A 192 -3.62 -20.57 -6.64
N THR A 193 -2.93 -20.40 -5.53
CA THR A 193 -3.36 -20.91 -4.23
C THR A 193 -4.67 -20.27 -3.80
N MET A 194 -4.81 -18.95 -3.94
CA MET A 194 -6.05 -18.26 -3.63
C MET A 194 -7.21 -18.80 -4.49
N LYS A 195 -6.98 -19.00 -5.78
CA LYS A 195 -7.97 -19.59 -6.69
C LYS A 195 -8.37 -21.02 -6.30
N LEU A 196 -7.43 -21.84 -5.85
CA LEU A 196 -7.71 -23.20 -5.38
C LEU A 196 -8.54 -23.22 -4.09
N LEU A 197 -8.25 -22.28 -3.18
CA LEU A 197 -8.94 -22.23 -1.87
C LEU A 197 -10.32 -21.58 -1.93
N GLN A 198 -10.54 -20.64 -2.82
CA GLN A 198 -11.75 -19.81 -2.87
C GLN A 198 -12.55 -19.91 -4.19
N GLY A 199 -12.08 -20.68 -5.17
CA GLY A 199 -12.67 -20.73 -6.50
C GLY A 199 -12.31 -19.53 -7.37
N ASP A 200 -13.24 -19.06 -8.22
CA ASP A 200 -12.99 -17.88 -9.06
C ASP A 200 -13.00 -16.60 -8.22
N THR A 201 -11.80 -16.12 -7.89
CA THR A 201 -11.60 -14.93 -7.05
C THR A 201 -11.66 -13.62 -7.83
N ARG A 202 -11.65 -13.64 -9.17
CA ARG A 202 -11.59 -12.43 -10.01
C ARG A 202 -12.68 -11.41 -9.68
N PRO A 203 -13.97 -11.77 -9.58
CA PRO A 203 -15.02 -10.80 -9.27
C PRO A 203 -14.80 -10.10 -7.92
N HIS A 204 -14.25 -10.82 -6.93
CA HIS A 204 -13.90 -10.27 -5.63
C HIS A 204 -12.73 -9.31 -5.71
N LEU A 205 -11.62 -9.69 -6.36
CA LEU A 205 -10.47 -8.82 -6.57
C LEU A 205 -10.87 -7.54 -7.31
N ASP A 206 -11.67 -7.66 -8.39
CA ASP A 206 -12.19 -6.53 -9.13
C ASP A 206 -13.09 -5.60 -8.27
N ALA A 207 -13.85 -6.15 -7.33
CA ALA A 207 -14.67 -5.35 -6.41
C ALA A 207 -13.78 -4.50 -5.50
N TYR A 208 -12.74 -5.08 -4.92
CA TYR A 208 -11.78 -4.32 -4.09
C TYR A 208 -10.97 -3.31 -4.89
N VAL A 209 -10.59 -3.62 -6.14
CA VAL A 209 -9.96 -2.64 -7.02
C VAL A 209 -10.88 -1.45 -7.25
N ARG A 210 -12.17 -1.67 -7.53
CA ARG A 210 -13.14 -0.56 -7.69
C ARG A 210 -13.30 0.26 -6.41
N GLU A 211 -13.36 -0.40 -5.25
CA GLU A 211 -13.41 0.28 -3.95
C GLU A 211 -12.15 1.14 -3.73
N ALA A 212 -10.96 0.56 -3.96
CA ALA A 212 -9.70 1.27 -3.85
C ALA A 212 -9.62 2.46 -4.81
N CYS A 213 -10.04 2.31 -6.05
CA CYS A 213 -10.14 3.41 -7.02
C CYS A 213 -11.03 4.55 -6.51
N SER A 214 -12.18 4.23 -5.91
CA SER A 214 -13.08 5.24 -5.34
C SER A 214 -12.42 6.01 -4.18
N VAL A 215 -11.69 5.30 -3.30
CA VAL A 215 -10.98 5.91 -2.17
C VAL A 215 -9.76 6.71 -2.64
N VAL A 216 -8.97 6.16 -3.56
CA VAL A 216 -7.80 6.84 -4.17
C VAL A 216 -8.19 8.12 -4.90
N GLY A 217 -9.40 8.20 -5.45
CA GLY A 217 -9.94 9.44 -6.02
C GLY A 217 -9.97 10.64 -5.06
N GLN A 218 -9.84 10.40 -3.75
CA GLN A 218 -9.81 11.46 -2.72
C GLN A 218 -8.40 12.07 -2.48
N VAL A 219 -7.38 11.67 -3.24
CA VAL A 219 -5.99 12.13 -3.09
C VAL A 219 -5.89 13.65 -2.97
N GLN A 220 -6.57 14.41 -3.82
CA GLN A 220 -6.51 15.88 -3.75
C GLN A 220 -7.02 16.42 -2.41
N ALA A 221 -8.14 15.92 -1.91
CA ALA A 221 -8.69 16.35 -0.62
C ALA A 221 -7.72 16.09 0.52
N VAL A 222 -7.06 14.93 0.53
CA VAL A 222 -6.06 14.57 1.54
C VAL A 222 -4.82 15.46 1.46
N LEU A 223 -4.33 15.77 0.26
CA LEU A 223 -3.22 16.69 0.05
C LEU A 223 -3.56 18.12 0.50
N GLN A 224 -4.83 18.52 0.41
CA GLN A 224 -5.35 19.80 0.89
C GLN A 224 -5.71 19.80 2.39
N GLY A 225 -5.41 18.72 3.11
CA GLY A 225 -5.53 18.65 4.57
C GLY A 225 -6.74 17.87 5.11
N ALA A 226 -7.57 17.28 4.24
CA ALA A 226 -8.61 16.37 4.71
C ALA A 226 -7.97 15.17 5.44
N GLN A 227 -8.59 14.78 6.55
CA GLN A 227 -8.11 13.62 7.31
C GLN A 227 -9.05 12.44 7.09
N PRO A 228 -8.59 11.35 6.47
CA PRO A 228 -9.36 10.12 6.41
C PRO A 228 -9.64 9.59 7.82
N ARG A 229 -10.84 9.03 8.01
CA ARG A 229 -11.25 8.47 9.31
C ARG A 229 -10.45 7.21 9.67
N LEU A 230 -10.07 6.43 8.67
CA LEU A 230 -9.32 5.19 8.85
C LEU A 230 -7.82 5.43 8.66
N GLN A 231 -7.03 4.66 9.37
CA GLN A 231 -5.58 4.64 9.23
C GLN A 231 -5.19 3.70 8.09
N PRO A 232 -4.10 4.02 7.34
CA PRO A 232 -3.58 3.12 6.31
C PRO A 232 -3.09 1.80 6.91
N GLU A 233 -2.54 1.85 8.11
CA GLU A 233 -2.09 0.69 8.88
C GLU A 233 -2.72 0.80 10.27
N PRO A 234 -3.83 0.10 10.54
CA PRO A 234 -4.48 0.14 11.85
C PRO A 234 -3.59 -0.52 12.90
N ASP A 235 -3.51 0.08 14.10
CA ASP A 235 -2.83 -0.54 15.24
C ASP A 235 -3.46 -1.92 15.51
N GLN A 236 -2.61 -2.95 15.62
CA GLN A 236 -3.04 -4.33 15.89
C GLN A 236 -3.93 -4.41 17.13
N ALA A 237 -3.71 -3.53 18.12
CA ALA A 237 -4.54 -3.41 19.30
C ALA A 237 -5.99 -3.00 18.98
N MET A 238 -6.19 -2.06 18.07
CA MET A 238 -7.53 -1.62 17.65
C MET A 238 -8.27 -2.68 16.84
N VAL A 239 -7.56 -3.47 16.03
CA VAL A 239 -8.15 -4.56 15.25
C VAL A 239 -8.66 -5.67 16.18
N ASN A 240 -7.90 -6.00 17.24
CA ASN A 240 -8.28 -7.01 18.23
C ASN A 240 -9.46 -6.55 19.07
N GLU A 241 -9.57 -5.27 19.41
CA GLU A 241 -10.69 -4.71 20.16
C GLU A 241 -11.98 -4.68 19.35
N ALA A 242 -11.91 -4.32 18.06
CA ALA A 242 -13.03 -4.36 17.13
C ALA A 242 -13.50 -5.82 16.88
N ALA A 243 -12.58 -6.77 16.83
CA ALA A 243 -12.91 -8.19 16.70
C ALA A 243 -13.60 -8.75 17.97
N ALA A 244 -13.16 -8.30 19.15
CA ALA A 244 -13.75 -8.72 20.43
C ALA A 244 -15.16 -8.15 20.64
N THR A 245 -15.44 -6.93 20.15
CA THR A 245 -16.78 -6.30 20.25
C THR A 245 -17.78 -6.86 19.24
N ASN A 246 -17.33 -7.45 18.14
CA ASN A 246 -18.16 -8.07 17.12
C ASN A 246 -18.29 -9.60 17.25
N ALA A 247 -17.79 -10.20 18.33
CA ALA A 247 -18.00 -11.61 18.60
C ALA A 247 -19.51 -11.83 18.90
N PRO A 248 -20.19 -12.77 18.22
CA PRO A 248 -21.58 -13.08 18.53
C PRO A 248 -21.68 -13.51 20.00
N SER A 249 -22.57 -12.86 20.74
CA SER A 249 -22.87 -13.23 22.13
C SER A 249 -23.18 -14.75 22.18
N ALA A 250 -22.46 -15.46 23.04
CA ALA A 250 -22.70 -16.89 23.24
C ALA A 250 -24.19 -17.14 23.53
N PRO A 251 -24.81 -18.19 22.95
CA PRO A 251 -26.18 -18.49 23.26
C PRO A 251 -26.33 -18.76 24.76
N PRO A 252 -27.46 -18.35 25.39
CA PRO A 252 -27.67 -18.55 26.81
C PRO A 252 -27.60 -20.05 27.13
N ALA A 253 -26.83 -20.38 28.16
CA ALA A 253 -26.72 -21.74 28.65
C ALA A 253 -28.14 -22.28 29.00
N ILE A 254 -28.54 -23.35 28.35
CA ILE A 254 -29.78 -24.04 28.69
C ILE A 254 -29.55 -24.72 30.05
N THR A 255 -30.07 -24.11 31.11
CA THR A 255 -30.16 -24.74 32.42
C THR A 255 -31.12 -25.89 32.30
N SER A 256 -30.62 -27.11 32.31
CA SER A 256 -31.44 -28.33 32.49
C SER A 256 -32.11 -28.30 33.85
N LEU A 257 -33.42 -28.09 33.85
CA LEU A 257 -34.26 -28.41 34.99
C LEU A 257 -34.35 -29.92 35.07
N GLY A 258 -33.86 -30.47 36.19
CA GLY A 258 -34.10 -31.84 36.63
C GLY A 258 -35.51 -32.08 37.10
#